data_3208d3139b4423791e5ce539bb3decbe
#
_entry.id   3208d3139b4423791e5ce539bb3decbe
#
_cell.length_a   1.000
_cell.length_b   1.000
_cell.length_c   1.000
_cell.angle_alpha   90.00
_cell.angle_beta   90.00
_cell.angle_gamma   90.00
#
_symmetry.space_group_name_H-M   'P 1'
#
loop_
_entity.id
_entity.type
_entity.pdbx_description
1 polymer ?
#
loop_
_entity_poly.entity_id
_entity_poly.type
_entity_poly.pdbx_seq_one_letter_code
_entity_poly.pdbx_strand_id
1 'polypeptide(L)'
;PGFPHEGIPSPEDIASEANPNPRVEAEWIQSEGSLAELVLWFNALAQEGVARTATSVRETSVREVSAEETDCNEGSAEGSAETSALLPPYEAVSFRSPLTAEEAEQSVDVPVSLPQPGDYLLEPAPAIVRSHLVAEFAQSIGAFLLDEHLAYLCSAEPVEHPLVASYEVLEEIPLQEKQLKRWVREQGFTALTIKKRGVDIVPEQLRARLLGSAGSKPSKKKQKKNANSSSSTQEGAQEPSYRPATLVFTRIGSGRDSRRIGWHVRPL
;
A
#
# COMPACT_ATOMS: atom_id res chain seq x y z
N PRO A 1 15.89 5.90 -5.41
CA PRO A 1 16.80 4.92 -5.95
C PRO A 1 16.45 3.59 -5.31
N GLY A 2 15.87 2.65 -6.10
CA GLY A 2 15.56 1.32 -5.61
C GLY A 2 16.84 0.53 -5.45
N PHE A 3 16.86 -0.39 -4.50
CA PHE A 3 17.91 -1.40 -4.43
C PHE A 3 17.79 -2.26 -5.70
N PRO A 4 18.82 -2.30 -6.58
CA PRO A 4 18.75 -3.07 -7.79
C PRO A 4 18.80 -4.57 -7.45
N HIS A 5 18.05 -5.39 -8.20
CA HIS A 5 18.27 -6.83 -8.23
C HIS A 5 19.62 -7.20 -8.83
N GLU A 6 20.12 -6.33 -9.71
CA GLU A 6 21.47 -6.39 -10.22
C GLU A 6 22.45 -6.23 -9.05
N GLY A 7 23.13 -7.31 -8.70
CA GLY A 7 24.10 -7.36 -7.60
C GLY A 7 23.71 -8.22 -6.39
N ILE A 8 22.53 -8.85 -6.38
CA ILE A 8 22.28 -9.94 -5.43
C ILE A 8 23.05 -11.16 -5.93
N PRO A 9 24.02 -11.66 -5.15
CA PRO A 9 24.80 -12.80 -5.58
C PRO A 9 23.91 -14.03 -5.71
N SER A 10 24.07 -14.77 -6.79
CA SER A 10 23.46 -16.09 -6.93
C SER A 10 24.18 -17.12 -6.05
N PRO A 11 23.58 -18.29 -5.77
CA PRO A 11 24.28 -19.38 -5.11
C PRO A 11 25.59 -19.77 -5.82
N GLU A 12 25.64 -19.69 -7.15
CA GLU A 12 26.81 -19.99 -7.95
C GLU A 12 27.93 -18.99 -7.73
N ASP A 13 27.61 -17.70 -7.54
CA ASP A 13 28.60 -16.63 -7.30
C ASP A 13 29.35 -16.79 -5.98
N ILE A 14 28.76 -17.47 -5.00
CA ILE A 14 29.34 -17.68 -3.67
C ILE A 14 29.73 -19.14 -3.41
N ALA A 15 29.53 -20.02 -4.38
CA ALA A 15 29.94 -21.41 -4.26
C ALA A 15 31.45 -21.54 -4.12
N SER A 16 31.89 -22.49 -3.29
CA SER A 16 33.30 -22.80 -3.06
C SER A 16 33.48 -24.31 -2.88
N GLU A 17 34.72 -24.79 -2.92
CA GLU A 17 35.05 -26.20 -2.62
C GLU A 17 34.56 -26.63 -1.24
N ALA A 18 34.57 -25.71 -0.25
CA ALA A 18 34.10 -25.97 1.11
C ALA A 18 32.56 -25.92 1.24
N ASN A 19 31.89 -25.21 0.34
CA ASN A 19 30.41 -25.09 0.28
C ASN A 19 29.95 -25.03 -1.18
N PRO A 20 29.78 -26.21 -1.81
CA PRO A 20 29.38 -26.28 -3.24
C PRO A 20 27.95 -25.89 -3.52
N ASN A 21 27.08 -25.88 -2.51
CA ASN A 21 25.66 -25.54 -2.63
C ASN A 21 25.28 -24.51 -1.56
N PRO A 22 25.77 -23.27 -1.68
CA PRO A 22 25.39 -22.22 -0.74
C PRO A 22 23.93 -21.82 -0.93
N ARG A 23 23.28 -21.42 0.17
CA ARG A 23 21.94 -20.83 0.12
C ARG A 23 22.05 -19.32 0.17
N VAL A 24 21.23 -18.66 -0.63
CA VAL A 24 21.05 -17.20 -0.61
C VAL A 24 19.57 -16.90 -0.56
N GLU A 25 19.15 -16.05 0.37
CA GLU A 25 17.81 -15.48 0.45
C GLU A 25 17.94 -13.97 0.50
N ALA A 26 17.14 -13.26 -0.29
CA ALA A 26 17.02 -11.81 -0.24
C ALA A 26 15.69 -11.42 0.39
N GLU A 27 15.73 -10.66 1.47
CA GLU A 27 14.54 -10.20 2.20
C GLU A 27 14.41 -8.69 2.11
N TRP A 28 13.27 -8.22 1.60
CA TRP A 28 12.88 -6.81 1.58
C TRP A 28 11.93 -6.54 2.73
N ILE A 29 12.36 -5.68 3.65
CA ILE A 29 11.63 -5.34 4.86
C ILE A 29 11.03 -3.95 4.70
N GLN A 30 9.73 -3.82 4.97
CA GLN A 30 9.03 -2.54 5.08
C GLN A 30 8.48 -2.32 6.48
N SER A 31 8.42 -1.06 6.89
CA SER A 31 7.74 -0.62 8.10
C SER A 31 6.83 0.56 7.76
N GLU A 32 5.61 0.56 8.28
CA GLU A 32 4.61 1.63 8.08
C GLU A 32 4.40 2.03 6.60
N GLY A 33 4.40 1.04 5.70
CA GLY A 33 4.19 1.23 4.27
C GLY A 33 5.39 1.82 3.51
N SER A 34 6.55 1.95 4.14
CA SER A 34 7.81 2.37 3.51
C SER A 34 8.85 1.26 3.54
N LEU A 35 9.57 1.08 2.44
CA LEU A 35 10.68 0.13 2.42
C LEU A 35 11.78 0.63 3.36
N ALA A 36 12.15 -0.22 4.33
CA ALA A 36 13.17 0.08 5.33
C ALA A 36 14.55 -0.42 4.89
N GLU A 37 14.66 -1.70 4.54
CA GLU A 37 15.94 -2.32 4.22
C GLU A 37 15.83 -3.53 3.27
N LEU A 38 16.97 -3.94 2.72
CA LEU A 38 17.19 -5.22 2.04
C LEU A 38 18.25 -5.97 2.86
N VAL A 39 17.92 -7.19 3.27
CA VAL A 39 18.80 -8.10 4.00
C VAL A 39 19.13 -9.30 3.12
N LEU A 40 20.40 -9.70 3.09
CA LEU A 40 20.84 -10.92 2.44
C LEU A 40 21.23 -11.95 3.49
N TRP A 41 20.56 -13.09 3.45
CA TRP A 41 20.80 -14.22 4.32
C TRP A 41 21.61 -15.29 3.58
N PHE A 42 22.60 -15.87 4.22
CA PHE A 42 23.48 -16.85 3.61
C PHE A 42 23.53 -18.15 4.42
N ASN A 43 23.56 -19.27 3.70
CA ASN A 43 23.78 -20.61 4.25
C ASN A 43 22.83 -20.96 5.42
N ALA A 44 23.38 -21.11 6.63
CA ALA A 44 22.60 -21.50 7.81
C ALA A 44 21.59 -20.44 8.27
N LEU A 45 21.75 -19.17 7.86
CA LEU A 45 20.84 -18.08 8.17
C LEU A 45 19.75 -17.93 7.09
N ALA A 46 19.97 -18.41 5.87
CA ALA A 46 18.97 -18.43 4.82
C ALA A 46 17.96 -19.56 5.06
N GLN A 47 16.69 -19.29 4.83
CA GLN A 47 15.65 -20.31 4.92
C GLN A 47 15.80 -21.35 3.80
N GLU A 48 15.56 -22.60 4.11
CA GLU A 48 15.61 -23.68 3.12
C GLU A 48 14.46 -23.53 2.12
N GLY A 49 14.79 -23.61 0.83
CA GLY A 49 13.81 -23.50 -0.25
C GLY A 49 13.21 -22.10 -0.42
N VAL A 50 13.85 -21.04 0.09
CA VAL A 50 13.42 -19.66 -0.09
C VAL A 50 14.52 -18.87 -0.78
N ALA A 51 14.15 -18.20 -1.88
CA ALA A 51 15.07 -17.30 -2.60
C ALA A 51 14.76 -15.82 -2.30
N ARG A 52 13.47 -15.46 -2.19
CA ARG A 52 13.03 -14.07 -1.98
C ARG A 52 11.93 -13.99 -0.93
N THR A 53 12.02 -12.97 -0.08
CA THR A 53 11.06 -12.68 0.97
C THR A 53 10.67 -11.21 0.96
N ALA A 54 9.39 -10.93 1.11
CA ALA A 54 8.85 -9.59 1.37
C ALA A 54 8.20 -9.59 2.75
N THR A 55 8.68 -8.73 3.65
CA THR A 55 8.20 -8.67 5.04
C THR A 55 7.63 -7.29 5.35
N SER A 56 6.45 -7.26 5.94
CA SER A 56 5.83 -6.06 6.52
C SER A 56 5.87 -6.15 8.04
N VAL A 57 6.42 -5.14 8.68
CA VAL A 57 6.48 -5.00 10.12
C VAL A 57 5.53 -3.88 10.53
N ARG A 58 4.71 -4.13 11.54
CA ARG A 58 3.81 -3.14 12.17
C ARG A 58 4.08 -3.07 13.66
N GLU A 59 4.03 -1.87 14.20
CA GLU A 59 3.99 -1.69 15.64
C GLU A 59 2.61 -2.12 16.16
N THR A 60 2.59 -3.05 17.10
CA THR A 60 1.36 -3.43 17.81
C THR A 60 1.27 -2.61 19.09
N SER A 61 0.15 -1.91 19.30
CA SER A 61 -0.13 -1.34 20.60
C SER A 61 -0.16 -2.47 21.62
N VAL A 62 0.66 -2.35 22.69
CA VAL A 62 0.67 -3.29 23.82
C VAL A 62 -0.76 -3.40 24.35
N ARG A 63 -1.45 -4.49 24.04
CA ARG A 63 -2.61 -4.89 24.84
C ARG A 63 -2.04 -5.38 26.16
N GLU A 64 -2.29 -4.65 27.24
CA GLU A 64 -2.16 -5.20 28.58
C GLU A 64 -3.04 -6.45 28.63
N VAL A 65 -2.39 -7.61 28.63
CA VAL A 65 -3.07 -8.87 28.97
C VAL A 65 -3.32 -8.74 30.45
N SER A 66 -4.54 -8.39 30.84
CA SER A 66 -5.00 -8.51 32.21
C SER A 66 -4.81 -9.97 32.62
N ALA A 67 -3.90 -10.22 33.51
CA ALA A 67 -3.75 -11.51 34.18
C ALA A 67 -5.10 -11.80 34.86
N GLU A 68 -5.88 -12.72 34.29
CA GLU A 68 -6.97 -13.35 35.04
C GLU A 68 -6.33 -14.07 36.23
N GLU A 69 -6.74 -13.66 37.39
CA GLU A 69 -6.37 -14.27 38.69
C GLU A 69 -6.66 -15.77 38.64
N THR A 70 -5.62 -16.55 38.44
CA THR A 70 -5.70 -17.97 38.73
C THR A 70 -5.36 -18.14 40.22
N ASP A 71 -6.38 -18.29 41.02
CA ASP A 71 -6.31 -18.70 42.43
C ASP A 71 -5.55 -20.05 42.52
N CYS A 72 -4.30 -20.00 42.99
CA CYS A 72 -3.48 -21.16 43.30
C CYS A 72 -2.83 -20.99 44.63
N ASN A 73 -3.43 -21.69 45.58
CA ASN A 73 -3.02 -22.18 46.89
C ASN A 73 -1.49 -22.29 47.12
N GLU A 74 -1.11 -21.88 48.33
CA GLU A 74 0.24 -21.81 48.88
C GLU A 74 1.06 -23.10 48.78
N GLY A 75 2.33 -22.96 48.41
CA GLY A 75 3.33 -24.02 48.54
C GLY A 75 4.71 -23.58 48.03
N SER A 76 5.50 -23.05 48.97
CA SER A 76 6.98 -22.88 49.01
C SER A 76 7.82 -23.35 47.82
N ALA A 77 8.68 -22.50 47.32
CA ALA A 77 10.14 -22.60 47.24
C ALA A 77 10.76 -21.88 46.02
N GLU A 78 11.76 -21.07 46.32
CA GLU A 78 12.98 -20.75 45.55
C GLU A 78 12.87 -20.28 44.11
N GLY A 79 13.10 -19.00 43.96
CA GLY A 79 13.72 -18.21 42.90
C GLY A 79 14.13 -18.87 41.59
N SER A 80 13.27 -18.75 40.59
CA SER A 80 13.72 -18.52 39.24
C SER A 80 12.99 -17.26 38.78
N ALA A 81 13.75 -16.20 38.54
CA ALA A 81 13.24 -15.02 37.87
C ALA A 81 12.79 -15.45 36.48
N GLU A 82 11.49 -15.74 36.32
CA GLU A 82 10.87 -15.80 34.98
C GLU A 82 11.03 -14.42 34.37
N THR A 83 12.05 -14.31 33.53
CA THR A 83 12.17 -13.21 32.59
C THR A 83 10.95 -13.33 31.72
N SER A 84 9.88 -12.63 32.04
CA SER A 84 8.77 -12.37 31.11
C SER A 84 9.42 -11.79 29.88
N ALA A 85 9.60 -12.63 28.86
CA ALA A 85 10.05 -12.19 27.55
C ALA A 85 8.94 -11.28 27.04
N LEU A 86 9.13 -9.97 27.19
CA LEU A 86 8.33 -8.97 26.50
C LEU A 86 8.44 -9.31 25.02
N LEU A 87 7.38 -9.91 24.47
CA LEU A 87 7.26 -10.07 23.03
C LEU A 87 7.46 -8.67 22.43
N PRO A 88 8.29 -8.55 21.38
CA PRO A 88 8.50 -7.25 20.77
C PRO A 88 7.13 -6.69 20.35
N PRO A 89 6.90 -5.39 20.50
CA PRO A 89 5.62 -4.74 20.17
C PRO A 89 5.40 -4.67 18.65
N TYR A 90 5.91 -5.64 17.90
CA TYR A 90 5.87 -5.67 16.44
C TYR A 90 5.30 -6.99 15.95
N GLU A 91 4.36 -6.87 15.00
CA GLU A 91 3.87 -8.00 14.22
C GLU A 91 4.56 -7.97 12.85
N ALA A 92 5.12 -9.11 12.42
CA ALA A 92 5.73 -9.26 11.12
C ALA A 92 4.95 -10.26 10.27
N VAL A 93 4.58 -9.86 9.05
CA VAL A 93 3.96 -10.73 8.06
C VAL A 93 4.87 -10.83 6.85
N SER A 94 5.20 -12.06 6.45
CA SER A 94 6.12 -12.31 5.33
C SER A 94 5.45 -13.12 4.23
N PHE A 95 5.74 -12.75 2.99
CA PHE A 95 5.47 -13.55 1.80
C PHE A 95 6.79 -14.03 1.21
N ARG A 96 6.89 -15.34 0.93
CA ARG A 96 8.12 -16.02 0.52
C ARG A 96 7.97 -16.72 -0.81
N SER A 97 9.03 -16.69 -1.63
CA SER A 97 9.09 -17.45 -2.88
C SER A 97 10.37 -18.27 -2.94
N PRO A 98 10.30 -19.51 -3.40
CA PRO A 98 11.48 -20.33 -3.71
C PRO A 98 12.15 -19.91 -5.02
N LEU A 99 11.47 -19.14 -5.86
CA LEU A 99 11.94 -18.76 -7.19
C LEU A 99 12.81 -17.51 -7.13
N THR A 100 13.85 -17.45 -7.93
CA THR A 100 14.53 -16.20 -8.27
C THR A 100 13.60 -15.30 -9.12
N ALA A 101 13.96 -14.04 -9.32
CA ALA A 101 13.16 -13.16 -10.16
C ALA A 101 13.07 -13.65 -11.61
N GLU A 102 14.17 -14.17 -12.16
CA GLU A 102 14.24 -14.70 -13.52
C GLU A 102 13.40 -15.97 -13.70
N GLU A 103 13.45 -16.89 -12.73
CA GLU A 103 12.63 -18.10 -12.75
C GLU A 103 11.12 -17.77 -12.67
N ALA A 104 10.73 -16.77 -11.86
CA ALA A 104 9.36 -16.33 -11.73
C ALA A 104 8.83 -15.73 -13.04
N GLU A 105 9.61 -14.87 -13.71
CA GLU A 105 9.26 -14.30 -15.01
C GLU A 105 8.99 -15.38 -16.07
N GLN A 106 9.64 -16.54 -15.98
CA GLN A 106 9.49 -17.64 -16.92
C GLN A 106 8.38 -18.62 -16.56
N SER A 107 8.02 -18.75 -15.28
CA SER A 107 7.17 -19.83 -14.78
C SER A 107 5.84 -19.37 -14.17
N VAL A 108 5.72 -18.11 -13.79
CA VAL A 108 4.52 -17.58 -13.14
C VAL A 108 3.68 -16.83 -14.17
N ASP A 109 2.53 -17.40 -14.54
CA ASP A 109 1.56 -16.79 -15.44
C ASP A 109 0.35 -16.31 -14.63
N VAL A 110 0.09 -15.01 -14.66
CA VAL A 110 -1.07 -14.36 -14.03
C VAL A 110 -1.83 -13.58 -15.08
N PRO A 111 -3.11 -13.88 -15.29
CA PRO A 111 -3.91 -13.17 -16.29
C PRO A 111 -3.99 -11.67 -16.02
N VAL A 112 -4.05 -10.87 -17.09
CA VAL A 112 -4.28 -9.43 -17.03
C VAL A 112 -5.79 -9.15 -17.11
N SER A 113 -6.30 -8.31 -16.20
CA SER A 113 -7.69 -7.88 -16.18
C SER A 113 -7.82 -6.44 -15.72
N LEU A 114 -8.88 -5.75 -16.20
CA LEU A 114 -9.24 -4.42 -15.74
C LEU A 114 -10.45 -4.49 -14.82
N PRO A 115 -10.40 -3.82 -13.67
CA PRO A 115 -11.52 -3.83 -12.74
C PRO A 115 -12.72 -3.06 -13.31
N GLN A 116 -13.92 -3.55 -13.05
CA GLN A 116 -15.19 -2.91 -13.30
C GLN A 116 -15.70 -2.23 -12.02
N PRO A 117 -16.67 -1.32 -12.08
CA PRO A 117 -17.35 -0.83 -10.88
C PRO A 117 -17.90 -1.98 -10.03
N GLY A 118 -17.53 -2.01 -8.75
CA GLY A 118 -17.80 -3.08 -7.81
C GLY A 118 -16.66 -4.07 -7.59
N ASP A 119 -15.68 -4.12 -8.50
CA ASP A 119 -14.44 -4.87 -8.29
C ASP A 119 -13.47 -4.09 -7.39
N TYR A 120 -12.33 -4.70 -7.09
CA TYR A 120 -11.32 -4.14 -6.20
C TYR A 120 -10.01 -3.91 -6.95
N LEU A 121 -9.49 -2.69 -6.79
CA LEU A 121 -8.12 -2.35 -7.16
C LEU A 121 -7.21 -2.62 -5.96
N LEU A 122 -6.12 -3.35 -6.17
CA LEU A 122 -5.20 -3.77 -5.13
C LEU A 122 -3.83 -3.13 -5.36
N GLU A 123 -3.29 -2.50 -4.33
CA GLU A 123 -1.96 -1.89 -4.35
C GLU A 123 -1.00 -2.73 -3.49
N PRO A 124 -0.13 -3.55 -4.11
CA PRO A 124 0.87 -4.31 -3.38
C PRO A 124 1.82 -3.41 -2.61
N ALA A 125 2.20 -3.88 -1.44
CA ALA A 125 3.14 -3.21 -0.55
C ALA A 125 4.51 -2.99 -1.21
N PRO A 126 5.26 -1.94 -0.84
CA PRO A 126 6.58 -1.67 -1.39
C PRO A 126 7.55 -2.86 -1.34
N ALA A 127 7.50 -3.68 -0.29
CA ALA A 127 8.32 -4.88 -0.17
C ALA A 127 8.01 -5.90 -1.28
N ILE A 128 6.73 -6.18 -1.57
CA ILE A 128 6.29 -7.06 -2.67
C ILE A 128 6.76 -6.54 -4.03
N VAL A 129 6.63 -5.22 -4.24
CA VAL A 129 7.04 -4.60 -5.51
C VAL A 129 8.56 -4.66 -5.71
N ARG A 130 9.33 -4.39 -4.66
CA ARG A 130 10.79 -4.34 -4.72
C ARG A 130 11.46 -5.70 -4.74
N SER A 131 10.82 -6.70 -4.19
CA SER A 131 11.28 -8.09 -4.27
C SER A 131 10.88 -8.78 -5.58
N HIS A 132 10.18 -8.08 -6.50
CA HIS A 132 9.62 -8.65 -7.74
C HIS A 132 8.70 -9.87 -7.48
N LEU A 133 7.96 -9.83 -6.38
CA LEU A 133 7.03 -10.90 -5.99
C LEU A 133 5.58 -10.61 -6.41
N VAL A 134 5.34 -9.62 -7.28
CA VAL A 134 3.99 -9.15 -7.62
C VAL A 134 3.15 -10.25 -8.26
N ALA A 135 3.72 -11.01 -9.20
CA ALA A 135 3.01 -12.07 -9.91
C ALA A 135 2.70 -13.26 -8.99
N GLU A 136 3.70 -13.74 -8.24
CA GLU A 136 3.50 -14.85 -7.29
C GLU A 136 2.53 -14.48 -6.18
N PHE A 137 2.63 -13.24 -5.69
CA PHE A 137 1.69 -12.72 -4.69
C PHE A 137 0.27 -12.63 -5.25
N ALA A 138 0.10 -12.10 -6.49
CA ALA A 138 -1.20 -12.07 -7.16
C ALA A 138 -1.82 -13.47 -7.28
N GLN A 139 -1.03 -14.45 -7.72
CA GLN A 139 -1.47 -15.84 -7.82
C GLN A 139 -1.89 -16.41 -6.46
N SER A 140 -1.14 -16.12 -5.39
CA SER A 140 -1.42 -16.63 -4.04
C SER A 140 -2.73 -16.11 -3.45
N ILE A 141 -3.14 -14.88 -3.83
CA ILE A 141 -4.38 -14.25 -3.35
C ILE A 141 -5.52 -14.33 -4.38
N GLY A 142 -5.34 -15.04 -5.50
CA GLY A 142 -6.34 -15.18 -6.55
C GLY A 142 -6.65 -13.87 -7.30
N ALA A 143 -5.70 -12.94 -7.36
CA ALA A 143 -5.85 -11.68 -8.05
C ALA A 143 -5.29 -11.73 -9.48
N PHE A 144 -5.67 -10.74 -10.29
CA PHE A 144 -5.20 -10.52 -11.64
C PHE A 144 -4.22 -9.35 -11.69
N LEU A 145 -3.27 -9.37 -12.63
CA LEU A 145 -2.47 -8.19 -12.94
C LEU A 145 -3.33 -7.14 -13.63
N LEU A 146 -3.12 -5.87 -13.31
CA LEU A 146 -3.73 -4.77 -14.04
C LEU A 146 -3.05 -4.57 -15.40
N ASP A 147 -1.75 -4.81 -15.43
CA ASP A 147 -0.86 -4.73 -16.59
C ASP A 147 0.47 -5.43 -16.25
N GLU A 148 1.12 -6.05 -17.23
CA GLU A 148 2.37 -6.79 -17.03
C GLU A 148 3.53 -5.94 -16.49
N HIS A 149 3.50 -4.62 -16.77
CA HIS A 149 4.55 -3.69 -16.37
C HIS A 149 4.15 -2.79 -15.18
N LEU A 150 3.01 -3.10 -14.54
CA LEU A 150 2.44 -2.25 -13.53
C LEU A 150 2.15 -3.03 -12.26
N ALA A 151 2.73 -2.62 -11.15
CA ALA A 151 2.47 -3.26 -9.86
C ALA A 151 1.15 -2.78 -9.23
N TYR A 152 0.04 -2.92 -9.97
CA TYR A 152 -1.33 -2.90 -9.48
C TYR A 152 -2.00 -4.21 -9.85
N LEU A 153 -2.87 -4.70 -8.95
CA LEU A 153 -3.65 -5.90 -9.15
C LEU A 153 -5.14 -5.55 -9.09
N CYS A 154 -5.99 -6.47 -9.53
CA CYS A 154 -7.43 -6.37 -9.32
C CYS A 154 -8.03 -7.73 -8.95
N SER A 155 -9.18 -7.70 -8.30
CA SER A 155 -9.95 -8.89 -7.92
C SER A 155 -11.44 -8.57 -7.93
N ALA A 156 -12.29 -9.60 -8.10
CA ALA A 156 -13.73 -9.46 -7.97
C ALA A 156 -14.17 -9.40 -6.49
N GLU A 157 -13.37 -9.93 -5.58
CA GLU A 157 -13.65 -9.98 -4.16
C GLU A 157 -12.65 -9.12 -3.37
N PRO A 158 -13.06 -8.58 -2.20
CA PRO A 158 -12.16 -7.82 -1.35
C PRO A 158 -11.03 -8.69 -0.81
N VAL A 159 -9.81 -8.15 -0.78
CA VAL A 159 -8.65 -8.85 -0.24
C VAL A 159 -8.17 -8.11 1.01
N GLU A 160 -8.19 -8.81 2.14
CA GLU A 160 -7.62 -8.34 3.41
C GLU A 160 -6.27 -9.03 3.64
N HIS A 161 -5.18 -8.30 3.43
CA HIS A 161 -3.84 -8.84 3.64
C HIS A 161 -2.85 -7.72 3.99
N PRO A 162 -1.93 -7.90 4.98
CA PRO A 162 -1.00 -6.86 5.42
C PRO A 162 -0.04 -6.33 4.34
N LEU A 163 0.19 -7.12 3.27
CA LEU A 163 1.07 -6.77 2.17
C LEU A 163 0.34 -6.18 0.95
N VAL A 164 -0.94 -5.81 1.09
CA VAL A 164 -1.72 -5.16 0.03
C VAL A 164 -2.72 -4.17 0.61
N ALA A 165 -2.89 -3.03 -0.04
CA ALA A 165 -3.99 -2.10 0.23
C ALA A 165 -5.09 -2.30 -0.81
N SER A 166 -6.33 -2.47 -0.34
CA SER A 166 -7.50 -2.74 -1.17
C SER A 166 -8.39 -1.51 -1.30
N TYR A 167 -8.92 -1.31 -2.49
CA TYR A 167 -9.79 -0.19 -2.84
C TYR A 167 -10.95 -0.71 -3.70
N GLU A 168 -12.18 -0.48 -3.28
CA GLU A 168 -13.34 -0.74 -4.13
C GLU A 168 -13.39 0.28 -5.28
N VAL A 169 -13.54 -0.19 -6.49
CA VAL A 169 -13.70 0.65 -7.69
C VAL A 169 -15.15 1.09 -7.80
N LEU A 170 -15.39 2.39 -7.72
CA LEU A 170 -16.72 2.96 -7.80
C LEU A 170 -17.11 3.32 -9.24
N GLU A 171 -16.19 3.95 -9.96
CA GLU A 171 -16.37 4.34 -11.36
C GLU A 171 -15.06 4.69 -12.05
N GLU A 172 -15.03 4.62 -13.37
CA GLU A 172 -13.97 5.21 -14.18
C GLU A 172 -14.21 6.72 -14.32
N ILE A 173 -13.15 7.54 -14.15
CA ILE A 173 -13.25 8.99 -14.14
C ILE A 173 -12.68 9.63 -15.40
N PRO A 174 -13.16 10.83 -15.80
CA PRO A 174 -12.62 11.56 -16.93
C PRO A 174 -11.14 11.93 -16.73
N LEU A 175 -10.31 11.73 -17.75
CA LEU A 175 -8.89 12.06 -17.71
C LEU A 175 -8.55 13.49 -18.15
N GLN A 176 -9.45 14.15 -18.90
CA GLN A 176 -9.28 15.54 -19.29
C GLN A 176 -9.51 16.43 -18.09
N GLU A 177 -8.52 17.25 -17.72
CA GLU A 177 -8.54 18.06 -16.49
C GLU A 177 -9.81 18.92 -16.36
N LYS A 178 -10.28 19.51 -17.47
CA LYS A 178 -11.51 20.33 -17.48
C LYS A 178 -12.76 19.52 -17.10
N GLN A 179 -12.88 18.30 -17.64
CA GLN A 179 -14.00 17.40 -17.37
C GLN A 179 -13.89 16.83 -15.95
N LEU A 180 -12.69 16.44 -15.53
CA LEU A 180 -12.42 15.95 -14.19
C LEU A 180 -12.73 17.00 -13.12
N LYS A 181 -12.33 18.26 -13.35
CA LYS A 181 -12.64 19.36 -12.44
C LYS A 181 -14.16 19.62 -12.34
N ARG A 182 -14.88 19.49 -13.45
CA ARG A 182 -16.34 19.61 -13.45
C ARG A 182 -16.95 18.47 -12.65
N TRP A 183 -16.53 17.23 -12.90
CA TRP A 183 -16.98 16.04 -12.19
C TRP A 183 -16.73 16.15 -10.68
N VAL A 184 -15.50 16.51 -10.22
CA VAL A 184 -15.17 16.70 -8.80
C VAL A 184 -16.12 17.71 -8.13
N ARG A 185 -16.45 18.80 -8.83
CA ARG A 185 -17.37 19.83 -8.32
C ARG A 185 -18.82 19.34 -8.27
N GLU A 186 -19.28 18.62 -9.30
CA GLU A 186 -20.62 18.05 -9.37
C GLU A 186 -20.85 17.01 -8.27
N GLN A 187 -19.82 16.22 -7.94
CA GLN A 187 -19.82 15.27 -6.83
C GLN A 187 -19.74 15.95 -5.45
N GLY A 188 -19.37 17.22 -5.39
CA GLY A 188 -19.22 17.96 -4.14
C GLY A 188 -18.07 17.52 -3.27
N PHE A 189 -16.99 16.97 -3.85
CA PHE A 189 -15.81 16.58 -3.09
C PHE A 189 -15.04 17.80 -2.57
N THR A 190 -14.65 17.74 -1.30
CA THR A 190 -13.94 18.82 -0.59
C THR A 190 -12.50 18.47 -0.28
N ALA A 191 -12.14 17.19 -0.36
CA ALA A 191 -10.78 16.69 -0.19
C ALA A 191 -10.49 15.57 -1.20
N LEU A 192 -9.26 15.52 -1.72
CA LEU A 192 -8.85 14.51 -2.69
C LEU A 192 -7.53 13.86 -2.23
N THR A 193 -7.53 12.53 -2.19
CA THR A 193 -6.31 11.73 -2.20
C THR A 193 -6.06 11.29 -3.63
N ILE A 194 -4.86 11.57 -4.15
CA ILE A 194 -4.49 11.21 -5.53
C ILE A 194 -3.34 10.23 -5.48
N LYS A 195 -3.58 9.02 -5.95
CA LYS A 195 -2.58 7.97 -6.15
C LYS A 195 -2.23 7.89 -7.63
N LYS A 196 -0.98 7.57 -7.91
CA LYS A 196 -0.50 7.45 -9.30
C LYS A 196 0.53 6.36 -9.44
N ARG A 197 0.51 5.68 -10.60
CA ARG A 197 1.58 4.76 -11.00
C ARG A 197 1.69 4.74 -12.53
N GLY A 198 2.91 4.86 -13.07
CA GLY A 198 3.12 4.84 -14.53
C GLY A 198 2.61 6.08 -15.28
N VAL A 199 2.23 7.17 -14.59
CA VAL A 199 1.78 8.43 -15.21
C VAL A 199 2.57 9.63 -14.66
N ASP A 200 2.81 10.61 -15.53
CA ASP A 200 3.45 11.86 -15.17
C ASP A 200 2.40 12.86 -14.67
N ILE A 201 2.04 12.74 -13.40
CA ILE A 201 1.13 13.61 -12.67
C ILE A 201 1.82 14.00 -11.36
N VAL A 202 1.74 15.28 -10.99
CA VAL A 202 2.12 15.75 -9.65
C VAL A 202 0.84 15.86 -8.82
N PRO A 203 0.61 14.95 -7.86
CA PRO A 203 -0.66 14.82 -7.12
C PRO A 203 -1.08 16.12 -6.44
N GLU A 204 -0.15 16.83 -5.80
CA GLU A 204 -0.41 18.07 -5.08
C GLU A 204 -0.89 19.19 -6.01
N GLN A 205 -0.25 19.31 -7.18
CA GLN A 205 -0.63 20.31 -8.18
C GLN A 205 -1.99 20.00 -8.80
N LEU A 206 -2.24 18.72 -9.14
CA LEU A 206 -3.52 18.30 -9.67
C LEU A 206 -4.63 18.53 -8.65
N ARG A 207 -4.43 18.15 -7.39
CA ARG A 207 -5.36 18.40 -6.28
C ARG A 207 -5.72 19.87 -6.15
N ALA A 208 -4.71 20.76 -6.15
CA ALA A 208 -4.92 22.20 -6.06
C ALA A 208 -5.74 22.76 -7.24
N ARG A 209 -5.49 22.25 -8.47
CA ARG A 209 -6.26 22.65 -9.66
C ARG A 209 -7.71 22.14 -9.65
N LEU A 210 -7.93 20.91 -9.16
CA LEU A 210 -9.26 20.29 -9.13
C LEU A 210 -10.17 20.93 -8.07
N LEU A 211 -9.66 21.14 -6.85
CA LEU A 211 -10.42 21.73 -5.76
C LEU A 211 -10.53 23.28 -5.87
N GLY A 212 -9.67 23.91 -6.68
CA GLY A 212 -9.62 25.37 -6.80
C GLY A 212 -9.17 26.03 -5.50
N SER A 213 -9.36 27.34 -5.40
CA SER A 213 -8.95 28.15 -4.23
C SER A 213 -9.80 27.93 -2.96
N ALA A 214 -10.72 26.97 -2.95
CA ALA A 214 -11.57 26.67 -1.79
C ALA A 214 -10.80 26.07 -0.60
N GLY A 215 -9.55 25.62 -0.82
CA GLY A 215 -8.67 25.08 0.23
C GLY A 215 -7.72 26.11 0.88
N SER A 216 -7.75 27.36 0.48
CA SER A 216 -6.98 28.44 1.13
C SER A 216 -7.77 28.99 2.31
N LYS A 217 -7.21 28.91 3.52
CA LYS A 217 -7.77 29.53 4.73
C LYS A 217 -8.30 30.93 4.43
N PRO A 218 -9.49 31.34 4.94
CA PRO A 218 -10.03 32.65 4.70
C PRO A 218 -9.05 33.71 5.21
N SER A 219 -8.46 34.49 4.30
CA SER A 219 -7.70 35.67 4.65
C SER A 219 -8.64 36.62 5.34
N LYS A 220 -8.31 37.03 6.59
CA LYS A 220 -9.03 38.05 7.36
C LYS A 220 -9.18 39.33 6.54
N LYS A 221 -10.30 39.51 5.83
CA LYS A 221 -10.69 40.79 5.28
C LYS A 221 -11.05 41.69 6.45
N LYS A 222 -10.30 42.81 6.60
CA LYS A 222 -10.63 43.90 7.53
C LYS A 222 -12.08 44.34 7.30
N GLN A 223 -12.94 44.10 8.26
CA GLN A 223 -14.28 44.69 8.29
C GLN A 223 -14.16 46.18 8.55
N LYS A 224 -14.53 47.00 7.57
CA LYS A 224 -14.93 48.37 7.78
C LYS A 224 -16.34 48.37 8.38
N LYS A 225 -16.45 48.90 9.61
CA LYS A 225 -17.74 49.13 10.25
C LYS A 225 -18.58 50.10 9.41
N ASN A 226 -19.80 49.70 9.06
CA ASN A 226 -20.92 50.62 8.91
C ASN A 226 -22.14 49.91 9.54
N ALA A 227 -22.69 50.60 10.53
CA ALA A 227 -23.92 50.25 11.21
C ALA A 227 -25.11 50.70 10.36
N ASN A 228 -26.07 49.81 10.08
CA ASN A 228 -27.48 50.09 10.36
C ASN A 228 -28.37 48.87 9.99
N SER A 229 -29.14 48.48 10.96
CA SER A 229 -30.46 47.86 11.02
C SER A 229 -31.01 47.04 9.83
N SER A 230 -31.35 45.79 10.05
CA SER A 230 -32.68 45.23 10.32
C SER A 230 -32.71 43.72 10.06
N SER A 231 -33.46 43.07 10.91
CA SER A 231 -33.78 41.66 11.01
C SER A 231 -34.21 40.99 9.69
N SER A 232 -33.59 39.88 9.34
CA SER A 232 -34.23 38.79 8.61
C SER A 232 -33.51 37.46 8.94
N THR A 233 -34.34 36.51 9.30
CA THR A 233 -34.10 35.10 9.62
C THR A 233 -33.04 34.47 8.71
N GLN A 234 -31.89 34.09 9.28
CA GLN A 234 -30.91 33.29 8.57
C GLN A 234 -31.31 31.83 8.68
N GLU A 235 -31.82 31.29 7.57
CA GLU A 235 -31.84 29.86 7.29
C GLU A 235 -30.37 29.35 7.36
N GLY A 236 -30.21 28.22 8.05
CA GLY A 236 -28.92 27.65 8.39
C GLY A 236 -28.01 27.44 7.17
N ALA A 237 -26.92 28.16 7.12
CA ALA A 237 -25.78 27.81 6.28
C ALA A 237 -25.23 26.48 6.84
N GLN A 238 -25.58 25.35 6.21
CA GLN A 238 -24.93 24.08 6.45
C GLN A 238 -23.43 24.27 6.20
N GLU A 239 -22.62 24.02 7.21
CA GLU A 239 -21.17 23.91 7.02
C GLU A 239 -20.90 22.92 5.89
N PRO A 240 -19.97 23.20 4.97
CA PRO A 240 -19.67 22.30 3.88
C PRO A 240 -19.21 20.96 4.49
N SER A 241 -20.08 19.93 4.35
CA SER A 241 -19.79 18.59 4.86
C SER A 241 -18.49 18.10 4.25
N TYR A 242 -17.56 17.61 5.08
CA TYR A 242 -16.30 17.02 4.61
C TYR A 242 -16.61 15.79 3.75
N ARG A 243 -16.31 15.86 2.46
CA ARG A 243 -16.52 14.78 1.47
C ARG A 243 -15.19 14.45 0.78
N PRO A 244 -14.42 13.51 1.34
CA PRO A 244 -13.18 13.06 0.72
C PRO A 244 -13.45 12.11 -0.44
N ALA A 245 -12.53 12.07 -1.42
CA ALA A 245 -12.49 11.05 -2.45
C ALA A 245 -11.04 10.61 -2.71
N THR A 246 -10.88 9.35 -3.10
CA THR A 246 -9.59 8.81 -3.55
C THR A 246 -9.64 8.56 -5.05
N LEU A 247 -8.70 9.15 -5.77
CA LEU A 247 -8.55 9.01 -7.22
C LEU A 247 -7.25 8.28 -7.52
N VAL A 248 -7.32 7.24 -8.34
CA VAL A 248 -6.15 6.48 -8.80
C VAL A 248 -5.95 6.73 -10.28
N PHE A 249 -4.74 7.11 -10.67
CA PHE A 249 -4.35 7.31 -12.06
C PHE A 249 -3.23 6.37 -12.44
N THR A 250 -3.38 5.71 -13.58
CA THR A 250 -2.35 4.82 -14.09
C THR A 250 -2.28 4.84 -15.62
N ARG A 251 -1.31 4.12 -16.14
CA ARG A 251 -1.16 3.85 -17.58
C ARG A 251 -1.10 2.34 -17.75
N ILE A 252 -1.87 1.84 -18.69
CA ILE A 252 -1.90 0.43 -19.09
C ILE A 252 -1.48 0.30 -20.55
N GLY A 253 -0.96 -0.86 -20.91
CA GLY A 253 -0.39 -1.14 -22.23
C GLY A 253 0.98 -0.51 -22.43
N SER A 254 1.64 -0.87 -23.50
CA SER A 254 2.98 -0.43 -23.87
C SER A 254 3.02 0.21 -25.26
N GLY A 255 4.02 1.03 -25.51
CA GLY A 255 4.24 1.65 -26.81
C GLY A 255 3.05 2.48 -27.32
N ARG A 256 2.58 2.16 -28.53
CA ARG A 256 1.47 2.89 -29.19
C ARG A 256 0.10 2.55 -28.61
N ASP A 257 -0.05 1.39 -27.99
CA ASP A 257 -1.31 0.91 -27.40
C ASP A 257 -1.46 1.35 -25.95
N SER A 258 -0.50 2.11 -25.46
CA SER A 258 -0.52 2.63 -24.09
C SER A 258 -1.61 3.69 -23.92
N ARG A 259 -2.48 3.48 -22.92
CA ARG A 259 -3.53 4.44 -22.55
C ARG A 259 -3.50 4.77 -21.06
N ARG A 260 -3.84 5.99 -20.73
CA ARG A 260 -4.08 6.38 -19.35
C ARG A 260 -5.50 6.00 -18.94
N ILE A 261 -5.66 5.64 -17.67
CA ILE A 261 -6.96 5.34 -17.08
C ILE A 261 -6.99 5.93 -15.65
N GLY A 262 -8.15 6.24 -15.16
CA GLY A 262 -8.33 6.74 -13.81
C GLY A 262 -9.63 6.24 -13.19
N TRP A 263 -9.60 5.96 -11.91
CA TRP A 263 -10.76 5.51 -11.14
C TRP A 263 -10.98 6.35 -9.89
N HIS A 264 -12.25 6.54 -9.56
CA HIS A 264 -12.71 6.89 -8.23
C HIS A 264 -12.83 5.62 -7.42
N VAL A 265 -12.14 5.55 -6.30
CA VAL A 265 -12.10 4.35 -5.46
C VAL A 265 -12.40 4.67 -4.01
N ARG A 266 -12.87 3.67 -3.27
CA ARG A 266 -13.10 3.72 -1.83
C ARG A 266 -12.09 2.80 -1.13
N PRO A 267 -11.22 3.32 -0.21
CA PRO A 267 -10.38 2.47 0.62
C PRO A 267 -11.22 1.53 1.49
N LEU A 268 -10.75 0.30 1.70
CA LEU A 268 -11.32 -0.66 2.64
C LEU A 268 -10.67 -0.55 4.00
#